data_27274f03d1d284189f98ba54d3f01130
#
_entry.id   27274f03d1d284189f98ba54d3f01130
#
_cell.length_a   1.000
_cell.length_b   1.000
_cell.length_c   1.000
_cell.angle_alpha   90.00
_cell.angle_beta   90.00
_cell.angle_gamma   90.00
#
_symmetry.space_group_name_H-M   'P 1'
#
loop_
_entity.id
_entity.type
_entity.pdbx_description
1 polymer ?
#
loop_
_entity_poly.entity_id
_entity_poly.type
_entity_poly.pdbx_seq_one_letter_code
_entity_poly.pdbx_strand_id
1 'polypeptide(L)'
;YASVKNDGKGMGALIEQYVGRTGCKMFLMFGWLFSLLVIAAFSDIMASTFNGFSKTGEMMGPNASAASISMIYIAVAVVFGIVTRRFNITGAKELILGIICMIAMVSLGIAYPMYASRTTWLYVTYAYCFAASIMPMWLLIQPRDYLSVFLLLGMILAGVLGIIVGNPSINMPAFTSFEVAGKPMFPILFVTIACGAVSGLSLIHI
;
A
#
# COMPACT_ATOMS: atom_id res chain seq x y z
N TYR A 1 -1.45 26.06 1.31
CA TYR A 1 -1.48 27.52 1.28
C TYR A 1 -0.57 28.09 0.18
N ALA A 2 0.71 27.72 0.14
CA ALA A 2 1.66 28.24 -0.86
C ALA A 2 1.23 27.91 -2.31
N SER A 3 0.80 26.70 -2.58
CA SER A 3 0.32 26.27 -3.90
C SER A 3 -0.95 27.04 -4.31
N VAL A 4 -1.93 27.16 -3.43
CA VAL A 4 -3.18 27.90 -3.68
C VAL A 4 -2.90 29.37 -3.98
N LYS A 5 -1.96 30.01 -3.24
CA LYS A 5 -1.57 31.41 -3.47
C LYS A 5 -0.83 31.62 -4.80
N ASN A 6 -0.28 30.57 -5.39
CA ASN A 6 0.50 30.61 -6.61
C ASN A 6 -0.15 29.78 -7.74
N ASP A 7 -1.45 29.89 -7.92
CA ASP A 7 -2.23 29.29 -9.02
C ASP A 7 -2.07 27.76 -9.13
N GLY A 8 -1.98 27.06 -8.01
CA GLY A 8 -1.87 25.60 -8.01
C GLY A 8 -0.49 25.05 -8.41
N LYS A 9 0.55 25.89 -8.45
CA LYS A 9 1.91 25.44 -8.82
C LYS A 9 2.46 24.42 -7.83
N GLY A 10 3.11 23.38 -8.36
CA GLY A 10 3.79 22.36 -7.58
C GLY A 10 5.04 22.91 -6.89
N MET A 11 5.49 22.20 -5.84
CA MET A 11 6.61 22.63 -4.99
C MET A 11 7.90 22.90 -5.78
N GLY A 12 8.21 22.10 -6.80
CA GLY A 12 9.39 22.33 -7.65
C GLY A 12 9.36 23.66 -8.38
N ALA A 13 8.21 24.06 -8.92
CA ALA A 13 8.04 25.35 -9.60
C ALA A 13 8.09 26.53 -8.62
N LEU A 14 7.57 26.35 -7.41
CA LEU A 14 7.68 27.37 -6.34
C LEU A 14 9.12 27.57 -5.91
N ILE A 15 9.88 26.50 -5.73
CA ILE A 15 11.30 26.59 -5.38
C ILE A 15 12.10 27.26 -6.51
N GLU A 16 11.79 26.96 -7.78
CA GLU A 16 12.44 27.64 -8.90
C GLU A 16 12.15 29.15 -8.89
N GLN A 17 10.91 29.54 -8.58
CA GLN A 17 10.50 30.94 -8.55
C GLN A 17 11.12 31.74 -7.39
N TYR A 18 11.22 31.15 -6.18
CA TYR A 18 11.66 31.87 -4.98
C TYR A 18 13.13 31.64 -4.62
N VAL A 19 13.70 30.49 -4.93
CA VAL A 19 15.08 30.11 -4.57
C VAL A 19 15.99 30.04 -5.80
N GLY A 20 15.39 29.89 -6.99
CA GLY A 20 16.11 29.82 -8.24
C GLY A 20 16.36 28.42 -8.76
N ARG A 21 16.92 28.32 -9.97
CA ARG A 21 17.11 27.05 -10.71
C ARG A 21 18.00 26.04 -9.99
N THR A 22 19.00 26.49 -9.27
CA THR A 22 19.90 25.60 -8.51
C THR A 22 19.18 24.93 -7.37
N GLY A 23 18.35 25.68 -6.62
CA GLY A 23 17.51 25.13 -5.55
C GLY A 23 16.49 24.11 -6.08
N CYS A 24 15.87 24.38 -7.23
CA CYS A 24 14.96 23.45 -7.87
C CYS A 24 15.66 22.13 -8.27
N LYS A 25 16.85 22.19 -8.87
CA LYS A 25 17.62 20.99 -9.22
C LYS A 25 18.00 20.16 -8.00
N MET A 26 18.44 20.80 -6.91
CA MET A 26 18.77 20.12 -5.66
C MET A 26 17.54 19.44 -5.05
N PHE A 27 16.40 20.13 -5.06
CA PHE A 27 15.13 19.57 -4.57
C PHE A 27 14.67 18.37 -5.39
N LEU A 28 14.73 18.45 -6.73
CA LEU A 28 14.38 17.34 -7.61
C LEU A 28 15.32 16.14 -7.44
N MET A 29 16.62 16.40 -7.30
CA MET A 29 17.60 15.34 -7.04
C MET A 29 17.35 14.65 -5.69
N PHE A 30 17.06 15.41 -4.65
CA PHE A 30 16.68 14.89 -3.34
C PHE A 30 15.40 14.05 -3.45
N GLY A 31 14.36 14.55 -4.11
CA GLY A 31 13.10 13.84 -4.31
C GLY A 31 13.29 12.52 -5.08
N TRP A 32 14.15 12.51 -6.08
CA TRP A 32 14.48 11.31 -6.84
C TRP A 32 15.19 10.26 -5.97
N LEU A 33 16.23 10.65 -5.24
CA LEU A 33 16.94 9.76 -4.32
C LEU A 33 16.03 9.22 -3.21
N PHE A 34 15.18 10.10 -2.65
CA PHE A 34 14.21 9.72 -1.64
C PHE A 34 13.20 8.70 -2.18
N SER A 35 12.70 8.89 -3.40
CA SER A 35 11.79 7.94 -4.05
C SER A 35 12.43 6.57 -4.25
N LEU A 36 13.71 6.50 -4.64
CA LEU A 36 14.43 5.24 -4.75
C LEU A 36 14.54 4.51 -3.39
N LEU A 37 14.86 5.26 -2.34
CA LEU A 37 14.92 4.71 -0.98
C LEU A 37 13.57 4.16 -0.53
N VAL A 38 12.50 4.89 -0.77
CA VAL A 38 11.13 4.46 -0.43
C VAL A 38 10.75 3.18 -1.19
N ILE A 39 10.99 3.13 -2.51
CA ILE A 39 10.70 1.95 -3.32
C ILE A 39 11.49 0.74 -2.80
N ALA A 40 12.77 0.90 -2.50
CA ALA A 40 13.60 -0.18 -1.98
C ALA A 40 13.09 -0.70 -0.63
N ALA A 41 12.77 0.20 0.31
CA ALA A 41 12.27 -0.15 1.64
C ALA A 41 10.92 -0.87 1.57
N PHE A 42 9.96 -0.36 0.81
CA PHE A 42 8.65 -1.00 0.67
C PHE A 42 8.72 -2.33 -0.07
N SER A 43 9.58 -2.45 -1.10
CA SER A 43 9.79 -3.72 -1.80
C SER A 43 10.37 -4.79 -0.89
N ASP A 44 11.27 -4.42 0.02
CA ASP A 44 11.85 -5.34 1.00
C ASP A 44 10.82 -5.82 2.04
N ILE A 45 10.01 -4.90 2.56
CA ILE A 45 8.91 -5.23 3.49
C ILE A 45 7.90 -6.16 2.80
N MET A 46 7.50 -5.85 1.57
CA MET A 46 6.57 -6.67 0.81
C MET A 46 7.12 -8.07 0.56
N ALA A 47 8.38 -8.16 0.10
CA ALA A 47 9.02 -9.44 -0.16
C ALA A 47 9.21 -10.30 1.11
N SER A 48 9.44 -9.66 2.26
CA SER A 48 9.52 -10.37 3.55
C SER A 48 8.16 -10.87 4.02
N THR A 49 7.09 -10.11 3.78
CA THR A 49 5.71 -10.49 4.11
C THR A 49 5.21 -11.65 3.23
N PHE A 50 5.60 -11.68 1.97
CA PHE A 50 5.21 -12.73 1.01
C PHE A 50 6.12 -13.95 1.05
N ASN A 51 7.18 -13.94 1.85
CA ASN A 51 8.09 -15.06 1.96
C ASN A 51 7.37 -16.30 2.50
N GLY A 52 7.18 -17.30 1.65
CA GLY A 52 6.53 -18.57 2.00
C GLY A 52 7.38 -19.54 2.82
N PHE A 53 8.65 -19.19 3.11
CA PHE A 53 9.58 -20.04 3.83
C PHE A 53 10.09 -19.36 5.11
N SER A 54 10.05 -20.07 6.24
CA SER A 54 10.69 -19.63 7.47
C SER A 54 12.24 -19.67 7.32
N LYS A 55 12.95 -19.01 8.25
CA LYS A 55 14.40 -19.12 8.37
C LYS A 55 14.87 -20.57 8.59
N THR A 56 14.01 -21.42 9.10
CA THR A 56 14.20 -22.87 9.33
C THR A 56 13.81 -23.73 8.12
N GLY A 57 13.34 -23.13 7.01
CA GLY A 57 12.91 -23.87 5.81
C GLY A 57 11.47 -24.40 5.88
N GLU A 58 10.74 -24.14 6.94
CA GLU A 58 9.34 -24.55 7.07
C GLU A 58 8.41 -23.71 6.20
N MET A 59 7.37 -24.32 5.64
CA MET A 59 6.38 -23.65 4.79
C MET A 59 5.42 -22.79 5.65
N MET A 60 5.42 -21.49 5.38
CA MET A 60 4.51 -20.54 6.05
C MET A 60 3.24 -20.33 5.20
N GLY A 61 2.19 -21.10 5.47
CA GLY A 61 0.92 -21.04 4.74
C GLY A 61 0.28 -19.65 4.71
N PRO A 62 0.17 -18.91 5.83
CA PRO A 62 -0.44 -17.57 5.83
C PRO A 62 0.27 -16.57 4.92
N ASN A 63 1.59 -16.57 4.87
CA ASN A 63 2.37 -15.68 4.01
C ASN A 63 2.20 -16.03 2.52
N ALA A 64 2.21 -17.32 2.21
CA ALA A 64 1.98 -17.81 0.85
C ALA A 64 0.56 -17.48 0.36
N SER A 65 -0.46 -17.62 1.22
CA SER A 65 -1.84 -17.21 0.90
C SER A 65 -1.95 -15.71 0.69
N ALA A 66 -1.30 -14.89 1.51
CA ALA A 66 -1.27 -13.43 1.34
C ALA A 66 -0.63 -13.04 -0.01
N ALA A 67 0.44 -13.71 -0.40
CA ALA A 67 1.08 -13.51 -1.70
C ALA A 67 0.15 -13.88 -2.86
N SER A 68 -0.53 -15.02 -2.78
CA SER A 68 -1.51 -15.46 -3.79
C SER A 68 -2.66 -14.49 -3.92
N ILE A 69 -3.27 -14.08 -2.80
CA ILE A 69 -4.36 -13.10 -2.78
C ILE A 69 -3.90 -11.81 -3.47
N SER A 70 -2.70 -11.32 -3.17
CA SER A 70 -2.17 -10.09 -3.76
C SER A 70 -1.94 -10.19 -5.26
N MET A 71 -1.47 -11.33 -5.76
CA MET A 71 -1.29 -11.54 -7.20
C MET A 71 -2.62 -11.66 -7.95
N ILE A 72 -3.55 -12.44 -7.39
CA ILE A 72 -4.90 -12.56 -7.94
C ILE A 72 -5.62 -11.21 -7.91
N TYR A 73 -5.42 -10.42 -6.83
CA TYR A 73 -5.98 -9.09 -6.69
C TYR A 73 -5.57 -8.14 -7.81
N ILE A 74 -4.29 -8.13 -8.21
CA ILE A 74 -3.82 -7.30 -9.32
C ILE A 74 -4.50 -7.71 -10.63
N ALA A 75 -4.58 -9.01 -10.92
CA ALA A 75 -5.23 -9.52 -12.11
C ALA A 75 -6.74 -9.20 -12.13
N VAL A 76 -7.43 -9.43 -11.02
CA VAL A 76 -8.86 -9.15 -10.87
C VAL A 76 -9.13 -7.64 -10.97
N ALA A 77 -8.28 -6.78 -10.40
CA ALA A 77 -8.43 -5.34 -10.49
C ALA A 77 -8.38 -4.85 -11.94
N VAL A 78 -7.43 -5.35 -12.74
CA VAL A 78 -7.34 -5.01 -14.17
C VAL A 78 -8.59 -5.47 -14.92
N VAL A 79 -9.02 -6.71 -14.73
CA VAL A 79 -10.23 -7.25 -15.37
C VAL A 79 -11.47 -6.46 -14.94
N PHE A 80 -11.61 -6.19 -13.65
CA PHE A 80 -12.71 -5.38 -13.10
C PHE A 80 -12.75 -3.99 -13.74
N GLY A 81 -11.60 -3.31 -13.85
CA GLY A 81 -11.51 -1.99 -14.49
C GLY A 81 -11.93 -2.00 -15.96
N ILE A 82 -11.51 -3.01 -16.71
CA ILE A 82 -11.89 -3.17 -18.12
C ILE A 82 -13.39 -3.44 -18.23
N VAL A 83 -13.92 -4.36 -17.43
CA VAL A 83 -15.35 -4.75 -17.44
C VAL A 83 -16.24 -3.57 -17.07
N THR A 84 -15.95 -2.89 -15.95
CA THR A 84 -16.74 -1.74 -15.47
C THR A 84 -16.77 -0.63 -16.51
N ARG A 85 -15.65 -0.36 -17.17
CA ARG A 85 -15.58 0.66 -18.21
C ARG A 85 -16.25 0.23 -19.52
N ARG A 86 -16.10 -1.02 -19.92
CA ARG A 86 -16.69 -1.54 -21.17
C ARG A 86 -18.21 -1.60 -21.12
N PHE A 87 -18.76 -1.94 -19.96
CA PHE A 87 -20.21 -2.09 -19.78
C PHE A 87 -20.87 -0.87 -19.10
N ASN A 88 -20.12 0.21 -18.83
CA ASN A 88 -20.58 1.41 -18.11
C ASN A 88 -21.35 1.05 -16.81
N ILE A 89 -20.81 0.10 -16.06
CA ILE A 89 -21.40 -0.35 -14.81
C ILE A 89 -21.11 0.71 -13.75
N THR A 90 -22.16 1.35 -13.20
CA THR A 90 -22.04 2.41 -12.20
C THR A 90 -23.00 2.18 -11.04
N GLY A 91 -22.66 2.75 -9.87
CA GLY A 91 -23.49 2.73 -8.69
C GLY A 91 -23.60 1.37 -8.01
N ALA A 92 -24.81 0.95 -7.62
CA ALA A 92 -25.04 -0.27 -6.83
C ALA A 92 -24.54 -1.56 -7.53
N LYS A 93 -24.61 -1.63 -8.85
CA LYS A 93 -24.11 -2.78 -9.61
C LYS A 93 -22.61 -2.93 -9.54
N GLU A 94 -21.88 -1.81 -9.59
CA GLU A 94 -20.43 -1.78 -9.45
C GLU A 94 -20.00 -2.24 -8.04
N LEU A 95 -20.73 -1.79 -7.02
CA LEU A 95 -20.51 -2.18 -5.62
C LEU A 95 -20.70 -3.70 -5.43
N ILE A 96 -21.80 -4.25 -5.92
CA ILE A 96 -22.08 -5.69 -5.82
C ILE A 96 -21.00 -6.51 -6.55
N LEU A 97 -20.64 -6.09 -7.76
CA LEU A 97 -19.58 -6.74 -8.53
C LEU A 97 -18.23 -6.69 -7.79
N GLY A 98 -17.89 -5.55 -7.19
CA GLY A 98 -16.67 -5.39 -6.38
C GLY A 98 -16.64 -6.34 -5.18
N ILE A 99 -17.74 -6.48 -4.46
CA ILE A 99 -17.86 -7.42 -3.33
C ILE A 99 -17.71 -8.88 -3.79
N ILE A 100 -18.35 -9.25 -4.89
CA ILE A 100 -18.24 -10.60 -5.45
C ILE A 100 -16.80 -10.90 -5.87
N CYS A 101 -16.15 -9.97 -6.56
CA CYS A 101 -14.74 -10.09 -6.95
C CYS A 101 -13.83 -10.23 -5.73
N MET A 102 -14.08 -9.44 -4.66
CA MET A 102 -13.31 -9.51 -3.43
C MET A 102 -13.43 -10.89 -2.76
N ILE A 103 -14.65 -11.43 -2.61
CA ILE A 103 -14.86 -12.75 -2.00
C ILE A 103 -14.21 -13.83 -2.85
N ALA A 104 -14.35 -13.76 -4.17
CA ALA A 104 -13.75 -14.71 -5.08
C ALA A 104 -12.22 -14.73 -5.01
N MET A 105 -11.56 -13.54 -5.00
CA MET A 105 -10.09 -13.49 -4.94
C MET A 105 -9.55 -13.97 -3.59
N VAL A 106 -10.22 -13.67 -2.48
CA VAL A 106 -9.78 -14.13 -1.15
C VAL A 106 -9.93 -15.65 -1.06
N SER A 107 -11.06 -16.22 -1.49
CA SER A 107 -11.28 -17.67 -1.47
C SER A 107 -10.31 -18.43 -2.37
N LEU A 108 -10.04 -17.91 -3.58
CA LEU A 108 -9.07 -18.49 -4.49
C LEU A 108 -7.62 -18.40 -3.95
N GLY A 109 -7.25 -17.28 -3.36
CA GLY A 109 -5.90 -17.08 -2.82
C GLY A 109 -5.62 -17.95 -1.59
N ILE A 110 -6.64 -18.26 -0.79
CA ILE A 110 -6.52 -19.23 0.32
C ILE A 110 -6.45 -20.67 -0.21
N ALA A 111 -7.22 -20.98 -1.26
CA ALA A 111 -7.24 -22.32 -1.86
C ALA A 111 -5.94 -22.70 -2.58
N TYR A 112 -5.26 -21.71 -3.17
CA TYR A 112 -4.05 -21.90 -3.97
C TYR A 112 -2.88 -21.05 -3.45
N PRO A 113 -2.25 -21.40 -2.31
CA PRO A 113 -1.14 -20.67 -1.77
C PRO A 113 0.13 -20.81 -2.63
N MET A 114 0.75 -19.68 -3.01
CA MET A 114 1.99 -19.65 -3.80
C MET A 114 3.21 -19.55 -2.90
N TYR A 115 4.00 -20.62 -2.86
CA TYR A 115 5.23 -20.65 -2.09
C TYR A 115 6.41 -20.18 -2.95
N ALA A 116 6.98 -19.03 -2.62
CA ALA A 116 8.18 -18.53 -3.27
C ALA A 116 9.12 -17.88 -2.25
N SER A 117 10.39 -17.81 -2.58
CA SER A 117 11.41 -17.22 -1.72
C SER A 117 11.33 -15.69 -1.73
N ARG A 118 11.84 -15.04 -0.67
CA ARG A 118 11.94 -13.59 -0.58
C ARG A 118 12.61 -12.97 -1.81
N THR A 119 13.69 -13.58 -2.30
CA THR A 119 14.43 -13.09 -3.47
C THR A 119 13.57 -13.12 -4.73
N THR A 120 12.81 -14.19 -4.94
CA THR A 120 11.87 -14.29 -6.06
C THR A 120 10.81 -13.19 -5.99
N TRP A 121 10.24 -12.93 -4.81
CA TRP A 121 9.25 -11.86 -4.62
C TRP A 121 9.83 -10.48 -4.87
N LEU A 122 11.11 -10.21 -4.53
CA LEU A 122 11.78 -8.96 -4.87
C LEU A 122 11.84 -8.75 -6.39
N TYR A 123 12.26 -9.76 -7.15
CA TYR A 123 12.29 -9.64 -8.61
C TYR A 123 10.90 -9.45 -9.21
N VAL A 124 9.90 -10.17 -8.73
CA VAL A 124 8.51 -10.01 -9.17
C VAL A 124 7.99 -8.60 -8.88
N THR A 125 8.28 -8.06 -7.69
CA THR A 125 7.88 -6.70 -7.30
C THR A 125 8.54 -5.65 -8.19
N TYR A 126 9.84 -5.76 -8.47
CA TYR A 126 10.51 -4.81 -9.37
C TYR A 126 10.00 -4.91 -10.82
N ALA A 127 9.77 -6.12 -11.31
CA ALA A 127 9.16 -6.32 -12.64
C ALA A 127 7.76 -5.71 -12.71
N TYR A 128 6.96 -5.87 -11.65
CA TYR A 128 5.65 -5.25 -11.53
C TYR A 128 5.74 -3.71 -11.49
N CYS A 129 6.65 -3.13 -10.70
CA CYS A 129 6.85 -1.69 -10.63
C CYS A 129 7.24 -1.11 -12.01
N PHE A 130 8.11 -1.81 -12.73
CA PHE A 130 8.50 -1.40 -14.08
C PHE A 130 7.31 -1.46 -15.05
N ALA A 131 6.56 -2.56 -15.06
CA ALA A 131 5.37 -2.70 -15.89
C ALA A 131 4.30 -1.64 -15.54
N ALA A 132 4.05 -1.40 -14.26
CA ALA A 132 3.09 -0.42 -13.77
C ALA A 132 3.48 1.03 -14.14
N SER A 133 4.78 1.33 -14.24
CA SER A 133 5.28 2.64 -14.67
C SER A 133 4.95 2.96 -16.13
N ILE A 134 4.83 1.95 -16.98
CA ILE A 134 4.52 2.11 -18.41
C ILE A 134 3.00 2.15 -18.64
N MET A 135 2.23 1.52 -17.75
CA MET A 135 0.78 1.42 -17.91
C MET A 135 0.06 2.73 -17.55
N PRO A 136 -1.04 3.08 -18.24
CA PRO A 136 -1.85 4.25 -17.89
C PRO A 136 -2.55 4.04 -16.53
N MET A 137 -2.61 5.12 -15.73
CA MET A 137 -3.16 5.12 -14.37
C MET A 137 -4.59 4.58 -14.28
N TRP A 138 -5.42 4.86 -15.28
CA TRP A 138 -6.83 4.44 -15.29
C TRP A 138 -7.03 2.92 -15.40
N LEU A 139 -6.02 2.20 -15.92
CA LEU A 139 -6.11 0.75 -16.09
C LEU A 139 -5.73 -0.01 -14.83
N LEU A 140 -4.72 0.47 -14.11
CA LEU A 140 -4.13 -0.25 -12.99
C LEU A 140 -4.52 0.34 -11.64
N ILE A 141 -4.42 1.66 -11.48
CA ILE A 141 -4.53 2.33 -10.18
C ILE A 141 -5.99 2.51 -9.78
N GLN A 142 -6.83 3.08 -10.63
CA GLN A 142 -8.22 3.37 -10.28
C GLN A 142 -9.04 2.13 -9.84
N PRO A 143 -9.07 1.01 -10.60
CA PRO A 143 -9.85 -0.14 -10.16
C PRO A 143 -9.24 -0.83 -8.94
N ARG A 144 -7.92 -0.80 -8.81
CA ARG A 144 -7.22 -1.32 -7.64
C ARG A 144 -7.60 -0.53 -6.39
N ASP A 145 -7.57 0.79 -6.44
CA ASP A 145 -7.88 1.63 -5.28
C ASP A 145 -9.35 1.46 -4.87
N TYR A 146 -10.27 1.34 -5.82
CA TYR A 146 -11.67 1.06 -5.55
C TYR A 146 -11.86 -0.25 -4.77
N LEU A 147 -11.24 -1.34 -5.23
CA LEU A 147 -11.29 -2.63 -4.54
C LEU A 147 -10.59 -2.60 -3.17
N SER A 148 -9.52 -1.80 -3.02
CA SER A 148 -8.78 -1.65 -1.75
C SER A 148 -9.66 -1.10 -0.64
N VAL A 149 -10.62 -0.22 -0.94
CA VAL A 149 -11.55 0.35 0.04
C VAL A 149 -12.39 -0.76 0.70
N PHE A 150 -12.85 -1.75 -0.08
CA PHE A 150 -13.62 -2.87 0.47
C PHE A 150 -12.78 -3.75 1.39
N LEU A 151 -11.51 -4.02 1.01
CA LEU A 151 -10.57 -4.75 1.85
C LEU A 151 -10.32 -4.01 3.16
N LEU A 152 -10.10 -2.70 3.10
CA LEU A 152 -9.88 -1.86 4.26
C LEU A 152 -11.10 -1.85 5.20
N LEU A 153 -12.30 -1.62 4.65
CA LEU A 153 -13.54 -1.65 5.42
C LEU A 153 -13.78 -3.04 6.03
N GLY A 154 -13.57 -4.10 5.26
CA GLY A 154 -13.69 -5.49 5.73
C GLY A 154 -12.73 -5.78 6.87
N MET A 155 -11.47 -5.33 6.78
CA MET A 155 -10.47 -5.49 7.83
C MET A 155 -10.85 -4.72 9.11
N ILE A 156 -11.33 -3.47 8.98
CA ILE A 156 -11.75 -2.67 10.13
C ILE A 156 -12.97 -3.31 10.81
N LEU A 157 -13.99 -3.71 10.05
CA LEU A 157 -15.18 -4.36 10.58
C LEU A 157 -14.85 -5.69 11.24
N ALA A 158 -14.03 -6.52 10.60
CA ALA A 158 -13.58 -7.80 11.17
C ALA A 158 -12.77 -7.59 12.45
N GLY A 159 -11.90 -6.56 12.49
CA GLY A 159 -11.13 -6.21 13.69
C GLY A 159 -12.03 -5.78 14.84
N VAL A 160 -12.99 -4.88 14.58
CA VAL A 160 -13.94 -4.42 15.62
C VAL A 160 -14.80 -5.57 16.13
N LEU A 161 -15.38 -6.37 15.22
CA LEU A 161 -16.18 -7.53 15.59
C LEU A 161 -15.34 -8.57 16.34
N GLY A 162 -14.10 -8.82 15.91
CA GLY A 162 -13.18 -9.72 16.54
C GLY A 162 -12.84 -9.32 18.00
N ILE A 163 -12.67 -8.03 18.25
CA ILE A 163 -12.45 -7.51 19.62
C ILE A 163 -13.70 -7.66 20.47
N ILE A 164 -14.88 -7.32 19.94
CA ILE A 164 -16.15 -7.40 20.69
C ILE A 164 -16.52 -8.85 21.02
N VAL A 165 -16.42 -9.76 20.03
CA VAL A 165 -16.80 -11.17 20.20
C VAL A 165 -15.73 -11.95 20.95
N GLY A 166 -14.45 -11.70 20.64
CA GLY A 166 -13.32 -12.41 21.21
C GLY A 166 -12.96 -11.98 22.64
N ASN A 167 -13.40 -10.78 23.06
CA ASN A 167 -13.10 -10.18 24.36
C ASN A 167 -11.68 -10.52 24.87
N PRO A 168 -10.62 -10.22 24.09
CA PRO A 168 -9.26 -10.60 24.44
C PRO A 168 -8.82 -9.89 25.71
N SER A 169 -8.29 -10.64 26.69
CA SER A 169 -7.68 -10.04 27.85
C SER A 169 -6.39 -9.32 27.47
N ILE A 170 -6.32 -8.04 27.77
CA ILE A 170 -5.11 -7.23 27.54
C ILE A 170 -4.13 -7.49 28.67
N ASN A 171 -3.12 -8.33 28.44
CA ASN A 171 -2.06 -8.65 29.39
C ASN A 171 -0.81 -7.76 29.22
N MET A 172 -0.88 -6.74 28.38
CA MET A 172 0.23 -5.79 28.21
C MET A 172 0.10 -4.63 29.19
N PRO A 173 1.20 -4.22 29.86
CA PRO A 173 1.19 -3.02 30.68
C PRO A 173 0.91 -1.79 29.83
N ALA A 174 0.14 -0.83 30.39
CA ALA A 174 -0.21 0.42 29.70
C ALA A 174 1.04 1.26 29.31
N PHE A 175 2.12 1.12 30.07
CA PHE A 175 3.41 1.73 29.83
C PHE A 175 4.49 0.65 29.86
N THR A 176 5.22 0.49 28.76
CA THR A 176 6.32 -0.49 28.69
C THR A 176 7.68 0.18 28.92
N SER A 177 8.09 1.06 28.01
CA SER A 177 9.33 1.85 28.14
C SER A 177 9.34 2.98 27.08
N PHE A 178 10.26 3.94 27.27
CA PHE A 178 10.54 4.96 26.25
C PHE A 178 11.58 4.51 25.21
N GLU A 179 12.03 3.26 25.30
CA GLU A 179 13.02 2.66 24.41
C GLU A 179 12.48 1.37 23.81
N VAL A 180 12.67 1.17 22.52
CA VAL A 180 12.36 -0.07 21.80
C VAL A 180 13.62 -0.60 21.15
N ALA A 181 14.00 -1.83 21.49
CA ALA A 181 15.22 -2.48 20.99
C ALA A 181 16.50 -1.63 21.16
N GLY A 182 16.65 -0.96 22.30
CA GLY A 182 17.81 -0.12 22.61
C GLY A 182 17.87 1.22 21.85
N LYS A 183 16.78 1.62 21.22
CA LYS A 183 16.67 2.93 20.55
C LYS A 183 15.59 3.78 21.20
N PRO A 184 15.84 5.09 21.45
CA PRO A 184 14.85 5.98 22.02
C PRO A 184 13.64 6.14 21.08
N MET A 185 12.45 6.03 21.64
CA MET A 185 11.21 6.25 20.86
C MET A 185 11.08 7.70 20.37
N PHE A 186 11.53 8.64 21.16
CA PHE A 186 11.56 10.05 20.77
C PHE A 186 12.87 10.37 20.00
N PRO A 187 12.85 11.05 18.83
CA PRO A 187 11.71 11.61 18.11
C PRO A 187 11.10 10.69 17.04
N ILE A 188 11.60 9.46 16.86
CA ILE A 188 11.28 8.55 15.75
C ILE A 188 9.78 8.23 15.70
N LEU A 189 9.12 8.03 16.86
CA LEU A 189 7.69 7.77 16.92
C LEU A 189 6.86 8.90 16.28
N PHE A 190 7.22 10.15 16.55
CA PHE A 190 6.49 11.29 15.98
C PHE A 190 6.69 11.43 14.47
N VAL A 191 7.90 11.09 13.98
CA VAL A 191 8.16 11.04 12.52
C VAL A 191 7.29 9.98 11.84
N THR A 192 7.14 8.80 12.46
CA THR A 192 6.31 7.72 11.93
C THR A 192 4.83 8.09 11.91
N ILE A 193 4.32 8.69 13.00
CA ILE A 193 2.93 9.17 13.10
C ILE A 193 2.68 10.28 12.07
N ALA A 194 3.58 11.26 12.00
CA ALA A 194 3.47 12.36 11.05
C ALA A 194 3.51 11.86 9.59
N CYS A 195 4.36 10.88 9.26
CA CYS A 195 4.42 10.28 7.94
C CYS A 195 3.06 9.65 7.55
N GLY A 196 2.42 8.90 8.45
CA GLY A 196 1.11 8.33 8.22
C GLY A 196 0.01 9.39 8.04
N ALA A 197 -0.01 10.40 8.88
CA ALA A 197 -1.01 11.47 8.84
C ALA A 197 -0.88 12.33 7.58
N VAL A 198 0.34 12.78 7.24
CA VAL A 198 0.61 13.63 6.06
C VAL A 198 0.39 12.88 4.76
N SER A 199 0.79 11.61 4.69
CA SER A 199 0.58 10.75 3.52
C SER A 199 -0.91 10.58 3.20
N GLY A 200 -1.78 10.43 4.22
CA GLY A 200 -3.22 10.36 4.02
C GLY A 200 -3.86 11.69 3.62
N LEU A 201 -3.39 12.81 4.18
CA LEU A 201 -3.95 14.13 3.94
C LEU A 201 -3.70 14.64 2.52
N SER A 202 -2.57 14.30 1.90
CA SER A 202 -2.22 14.76 0.56
C SER A 202 -3.10 14.16 -0.55
N LEU A 203 -3.80 13.06 -0.28
CA LEU A 203 -4.72 12.41 -1.22
C LEU A 203 -6.10 13.07 -1.29
N ILE A 204 -6.47 13.89 -0.32
CA ILE A 204 -7.82 14.48 -0.22
C ILE A 204 -7.95 15.76 -1.06
N HIS A 205 -6.86 16.34 -1.52
CA HIS A 205 -6.85 17.67 -2.12
C HIS A 205 -6.80 17.69 -3.66
N ILE A 206 -7.16 16.62 -4.33
CA ILE A 206 -7.22 16.66 -5.80
C ILE A 206 -8.71 16.66 -6.26
#